data_8ac972e68b26b05ca247e25f96288420
#
_entry.id   8ac972e68b26b05ca247e25f96288420
#
_cell.length_a   1.000
_cell.length_b   1.000
_cell.length_c   1.000
_cell.angle_alpha   90.00
_cell.angle_beta   90.00
_cell.angle_gamma   90.00
#
_symmetry.space_group_name_H-M   'P 1'
#
loop_
_entity.id
_entity.type
_entity.pdbx_description
1 polymer ?
#
loop_
_entity_poly.entity_id
_entity_poly.type
_entity_poly.pdbx_seq_one_letter_code
_entity_poly.pdbx_strand_id
1 'polypeptide(L)'
;MKFMSDFGLITARHPENKYHPMTDVIHKVLNDLTIDDWAIIIGGDSHTRMSKGVAFGADSGTVALALATGEASMPIPESVKVTFKGKMKDYMDFRDVVHATQHQMLKKFN
;
A
#
# COMPACT_ATOMS: atom_id res chain seq x y z
N MET A 1 18.54 13.00 6.60
CA MET A 1 17.29 13.69 7.00
C MET A 1 17.20 15.12 6.46
N LYS A 2 18.27 15.89 6.43
CA LYS A 2 18.26 17.25 5.86
C LYS A 2 17.74 17.29 4.42
N PHE A 3 18.23 16.38 3.56
CA PHE A 3 17.75 16.28 2.16
C PHE A 3 16.24 16.13 2.05
N MET A 4 15.63 15.23 2.84
CA MET A 4 14.18 15.02 2.81
C MET A 4 13.40 16.28 3.23
N SER A 5 13.88 16.94 4.28
CA SER A 5 13.28 18.20 4.76
C SER A 5 13.38 19.32 3.71
N ASP A 6 14.54 19.43 3.04
CA ASP A 6 14.78 20.47 2.03
C ASP A 6 13.84 20.32 0.80
N PHE A 7 13.34 19.13 0.55
CA PHE A 7 12.35 18.82 -0.50
C PHE A 7 10.90 18.70 -0.01
N GLY A 8 10.62 19.08 1.24
CA GLY A 8 9.28 19.01 1.82
C GLY A 8 8.76 17.60 2.05
N LEU A 9 9.65 16.60 2.05
CA LEU A 9 9.27 15.20 2.27
C LEU A 9 9.03 14.94 3.77
N ILE A 10 8.02 14.17 4.06
CA ILE A 10 7.66 13.78 5.43
C ILE A 10 8.22 12.39 5.71
N THR A 11 8.86 12.24 6.87
CA THR A 11 9.29 10.92 7.34
C THR A 11 8.13 10.21 8.03
N ALA A 12 7.89 8.95 7.68
CA ALA A 12 6.89 8.14 8.36
C ALA A 12 7.29 7.93 9.83
N ARG A 13 6.43 8.40 10.72
CA ARG A 13 6.61 8.28 12.15
C ARG A 13 5.24 8.22 12.81
N HIS A 14 5.01 7.21 13.61
CA HIS A 14 3.82 7.15 14.42
C HIS A 14 3.87 8.26 15.51
N PRO A 15 2.77 8.98 15.77
CA PRO A 15 2.75 10.08 16.75
C PRO A 15 3.20 9.68 18.16
N GLU A 16 2.96 8.43 18.51
CA GLU A 16 3.34 7.88 19.83
C GLU A 16 4.84 7.53 19.93
N ASN A 17 5.52 7.39 18.79
CA ASN A 17 6.95 7.10 18.76
C ASN A 17 7.76 8.39 18.91
N LYS A 18 8.19 8.68 20.12
CA LYS A 18 8.90 9.93 20.46
C LYS A 18 10.39 9.91 20.13
N TYR A 19 10.99 8.75 19.90
CA TYR A 19 12.44 8.61 20.01
C TYR A 19 13.18 8.55 18.68
N HIS A 20 12.63 7.94 17.66
CA HIS A 20 13.35 7.79 16.40
C HIS A 20 12.44 8.00 15.18
N PRO A 21 12.76 8.95 14.31
CA PRO A 21 12.13 9.02 12.99
C PRO A 21 12.52 7.77 12.17
N MET A 22 11.62 7.29 11.33
CA MET A 22 11.82 6.13 10.45
C MET A 22 11.95 4.76 11.17
N THR A 23 11.41 4.63 12.38
CA THR A 23 11.43 3.36 13.11
C THR A 23 10.17 2.53 12.93
N ASP A 24 9.15 3.11 12.36
CA ASP A 24 7.87 2.43 12.14
C ASP A 24 7.73 1.92 10.71
N VAL A 25 6.94 0.86 10.55
CA VAL A 25 6.59 0.35 9.22
C VAL A 25 5.71 1.36 8.51
N ILE A 26 6.19 1.90 7.38
CA ILE A 26 5.55 2.99 6.65
C ILE A 26 4.08 2.68 6.30
N HIS A 27 3.78 1.47 5.88
CA HIS A 27 2.42 1.08 5.49
C HIS A 27 1.47 1.08 6.69
N LYS A 28 1.96 0.65 7.86
CA LYS A 28 1.19 0.71 9.10
C LYS A 28 0.93 2.16 9.50
N VAL A 29 1.96 2.99 9.47
CA VAL A 29 1.83 4.42 9.80
C VAL A 29 0.82 5.09 8.87
N LEU A 30 0.88 4.84 7.56
CA LEU A 30 -0.05 5.38 6.60
C LEU A 30 -1.49 4.91 6.86
N ASN A 31 -1.68 3.64 7.19
CA ASN A 31 -3.00 3.09 7.49
C ASN A 31 -3.61 3.64 8.80
N ASP A 32 -2.76 3.95 9.78
CA ASP A 32 -3.18 4.44 11.09
C ASP A 32 -3.42 5.97 11.08
N LEU A 33 -2.66 6.71 10.25
CA LEU A 33 -2.59 8.16 10.30
C LEU A 33 -3.48 8.90 9.31
N THR A 34 -4.47 8.30 8.69
CA THR A 34 -5.41 9.11 7.92
C THR A 34 -5.40 9.02 6.40
N ILE A 35 -5.01 7.93 5.85
CA ILE A 35 -5.31 7.76 4.45
C ILE A 35 -6.81 7.51 4.31
N ASP A 36 -7.46 8.36 3.56
CA ASP A 36 -8.84 8.17 3.13
C ASP A 36 -8.94 6.84 2.37
N ASP A 37 -10.02 6.10 2.58
CA ASP A 37 -10.28 4.83 1.88
C ASP A 37 -10.36 5.01 0.35
N TRP A 38 -10.49 6.23 -0.12
CA TRP A 38 -10.50 6.61 -1.55
C TRP A 38 -9.15 7.15 -2.06
N ALA A 39 -8.13 7.19 -1.23
CA ALA A 39 -6.81 7.68 -1.64
C ALA A 39 -6.16 6.77 -2.70
N ILE A 40 -5.44 7.38 -3.61
CA ILE A 40 -4.55 6.68 -4.54
C ILE A 40 -3.12 6.82 -4.00
N ILE A 41 -2.48 5.67 -3.75
CA ILE A 41 -1.15 5.60 -3.18
C ILE A 41 -0.20 4.96 -4.18
N ILE A 42 0.87 5.66 -4.48
CA ILE A 42 1.95 5.15 -5.32
C ILE A 42 3.21 5.10 -4.47
N GLY A 43 3.84 3.95 -4.38
CA GLY A 43 5.04 3.76 -3.59
C GLY A 43 6.08 2.88 -4.26
N GLY A 44 7.34 3.13 -3.98
CA GLY A 44 8.47 2.37 -4.51
C GLY A 44 8.74 1.03 -3.80
N ASP A 45 7.82 0.57 -2.98
CA ASP A 45 7.93 -0.67 -2.22
C ASP A 45 6.85 -1.68 -2.65
N SER A 46 7.20 -2.95 -2.70
CA SER A 46 6.29 -4.03 -3.10
C SER A 46 5.10 -4.20 -2.15
N HIS A 47 5.23 -3.76 -0.89
CA HIS A 47 4.15 -3.80 0.11
C HIS A 47 3.23 -2.58 0.07
N THR A 48 3.47 -1.60 -0.79
CA THR A 48 2.60 -0.42 -0.95
C THR A 48 1.14 -0.83 -1.16
N ARG A 49 0.91 -1.92 -1.87
CA ARG A 49 -0.42 -2.52 -2.11
C ARG A 49 -1.19 -2.93 -0.84
N MET A 50 -0.52 -2.97 0.32
CA MET A 50 -1.13 -3.28 1.63
C MET A 50 -1.70 -2.04 2.31
N SER A 51 -1.48 -0.86 1.75
CA SER A 51 -2.07 0.38 2.25
C SER A 51 -3.56 0.46 1.92
N LYS A 52 -4.30 1.26 2.70
CA LYS A 52 -5.70 1.56 2.43
C LYS A 52 -5.88 2.25 1.07
N GLY A 53 -7.10 2.23 0.56
CA GLY A 53 -7.42 2.85 -0.71
C GLY A 53 -6.97 2.04 -1.91
N VAL A 54 -6.66 2.71 -2.99
CA VAL A 54 -6.13 2.12 -4.22
C VAL A 54 -4.61 2.29 -4.23
N ALA A 55 -3.89 1.22 -3.89
CA ALA A 55 -2.46 1.29 -3.65
C ALA A 55 -1.65 0.45 -4.65
N PHE A 56 -0.61 1.05 -5.22
CA PHE A 56 0.24 0.45 -6.25
C PHE A 56 1.71 0.52 -5.86
N GLY A 57 2.43 -0.60 -6.02
CA GLY A 57 3.88 -0.59 -6.07
C GLY A 57 4.34 -0.13 -7.46
N ALA A 58 5.26 0.83 -7.51
CA ALA A 58 5.81 1.36 -8.74
C ALA A 58 7.34 1.38 -8.68
N ASP A 59 7.98 1.44 -9.82
CA ASP A 59 9.43 1.62 -9.89
C ASP A 59 9.84 3.03 -9.42
N SER A 60 11.12 3.19 -9.10
CA SER A 60 11.65 4.44 -8.57
C SER A 60 11.54 5.61 -9.56
N GLY A 61 11.58 5.35 -10.86
CA GLY A 61 11.41 6.37 -11.90
C GLY A 61 9.99 6.91 -11.90
N THR A 62 8.99 6.04 -11.84
CA THR A 62 7.58 6.42 -11.74
C THR A 62 7.30 7.23 -10.46
N VAL A 63 7.86 6.81 -9.32
CA VAL A 63 7.73 7.57 -8.06
C VAL A 63 8.39 8.93 -8.17
N ALA A 64 9.60 9.01 -8.74
CA ALA A 64 10.30 10.27 -8.92
C ALA A 64 9.54 11.22 -9.86
N LEU A 65 8.96 10.71 -10.95
CA LEU A 65 8.14 11.48 -11.86
C LEU A 65 6.89 12.03 -11.14
N ALA A 66 6.20 11.18 -10.39
CA ALA A 66 5.03 11.58 -9.62
C ALA A 66 5.36 12.68 -8.59
N LEU A 67 6.50 12.59 -7.92
CA LEU A 67 6.98 13.62 -7.00
C LEU A 67 7.31 14.94 -7.70
N ALA A 68 7.85 14.87 -8.92
CA ALA A 68 8.27 16.06 -9.65
C ALA A 68 7.12 16.77 -10.37
N THR A 69 6.13 16.02 -10.87
CA THR A 69 5.07 16.56 -11.73
C THR A 69 3.68 16.55 -11.08
N GLY A 70 3.50 15.79 -10.00
CA GLY A 70 2.18 15.53 -9.43
C GLY A 70 1.37 14.50 -10.23
N GLU A 71 1.94 13.88 -11.26
CA GLU A 71 1.26 12.97 -12.17
C GLU A 71 2.00 11.65 -12.29
N ALA A 72 1.27 10.55 -12.45
CA ALA A 72 1.82 9.25 -12.77
C ALA A 72 0.94 8.57 -13.85
N SER A 73 1.59 8.09 -14.91
CA SER A 73 0.91 7.30 -15.92
C SER A 73 0.86 5.83 -15.49
N MET A 74 -0.33 5.27 -15.46
CA MET A 74 -0.54 3.87 -15.10
C MET A 74 -1.55 3.23 -16.05
N PRO A 75 -1.35 1.97 -16.46
CA PRO A 75 -2.40 1.24 -17.15
C PRO A 75 -3.58 1.03 -16.20
N ILE A 76 -4.79 1.22 -16.69
CA ILE A 76 -6.00 0.94 -15.91
C ILE A 76 -6.18 -0.59 -15.90
N PRO A 77 -6.02 -1.28 -14.75
CA PRO A 77 -6.21 -2.72 -14.69
C PRO A 77 -7.69 -3.09 -14.73
N GLU A 78 -7.97 -4.28 -15.22
CA GLU A 78 -9.30 -4.86 -15.06
C GLU A 78 -9.59 -5.09 -13.56
N SER A 79 -10.79 -4.76 -13.15
CA SER A 79 -11.21 -4.92 -11.76
C SER A 79 -11.99 -6.20 -11.55
N VAL A 80 -11.63 -6.96 -10.53
CA VAL A 80 -12.33 -8.18 -10.15
C VAL A 80 -12.90 -8.02 -8.75
N LYS A 81 -14.21 -8.16 -8.63
CA LYS A 81 -14.87 -8.17 -7.33
C LYS A 81 -14.82 -9.56 -6.72
N VAL A 82 -14.16 -9.68 -5.57
CA VAL A 82 -14.13 -10.91 -4.77
C VAL A 82 -15.04 -10.73 -3.56
N THR A 83 -16.02 -11.62 -3.40
CA THR A 83 -16.93 -11.60 -2.26
C THR A 83 -16.70 -12.84 -1.41
N PHE A 84 -16.27 -12.63 -0.17
CA PHE A 84 -16.15 -13.70 0.82
C PHE A 84 -17.50 -13.93 1.52
N LYS A 85 -17.87 -15.18 1.70
CA LYS A 85 -19.08 -15.58 2.42
C LYS A 85 -18.76 -16.63 3.47
N GLY A 86 -19.42 -16.56 4.61
CA GLY A 86 -19.22 -17.49 5.73
C GLY A 86 -18.36 -16.91 6.84
N LYS A 87 -17.92 -17.78 7.71
CA LYS A 87 -17.01 -17.44 8.83
C LYS A 87 -15.66 -18.12 8.63
N MET A 88 -14.61 -17.38 8.92
CA MET A 88 -13.26 -17.95 8.98
C MET A 88 -13.18 -18.90 10.16
N LYS A 89 -12.49 -20.04 9.98
CA LYS A 89 -12.27 -21.01 11.07
C LYS A 89 -11.22 -20.49 12.03
N ASP A 90 -11.29 -20.87 13.29
CA ASP A 90 -10.43 -20.35 14.35
C ASP A 90 -8.92 -20.58 14.13
N TYR A 91 -8.55 -21.58 13.33
CA TYR A 91 -7.16 -21.88 12.97
C TYR A 91 -6.68 -21.21 11.67
N MET A 92 -7.53 -20.42 11.02
CA MET A 92 -7.20 -19.71 9.79
C MET A 92 -6.95 -18.23 10.09
N ASP A 93 -6.01 -17.64 9.39
CA ASP A 93 -5.82 -16.21 9.38
C ASP A 93 -6.18 -15.58 8.03
N PHE A 94 -6.15 -14.26 7.97
CA PHE A 94 -6.48 -13.54 6.73
C PHE A 94 -5.50 -13.82 5.59
N ARG A 95 -4.28 -14.20 5.90
CA ARG A 95 -3.26 -14.59 4.91
C ARG A 95 -3.68 -15.84 4.16
N ASP A 96 -4.26 -16.83 4.85
CA ASP A 96 -4.77 -18.05 4.22
C ASP A 96 -5.86 -17.73 3.20
N VAL A 97 -6.74 -16.78 3.53
CA VAL A 97 -7.80 -16.31 2.63
C VAL A 97 -7.21 -15.63 1.41
N VAL A 98 -6.19 -14.78 1.58
CA VAL A 98 -5.50 -14.11 0.47
C VAL A 98 -4.84 -15.12 -0.45
N HIS A 99 -4.10 -16.10 0.09
CA HIS A 99 -3.45 -17.14 -0.71
C HIS A 99 -4.44 -18.02 -1.47
N ALA A 100 -5.52 -18.42 -0.81
CA ALA A 100 -6.59 -19.19 -1.46
C ALA A 100 -7.24 -18.39 -2.61
N THR A 101 -7.46 -17.11 -2.40
CA THR A 101 -7.99 -16.21 -3.42
C THR A 101 -7.06 -16.11 -4.62
N GLN A 102 -5.77 -15.83 -4.39
CA GLN A 102 -4.76 -15.78 -5.44
C GLN A 102 -4.71 -17.08 -6.26
N HIS A 103 -4.74 -18.22 -5.59
CA HIS A 103 -4.73 -19.51 -6.26
C HIS A 103 -5.97 -19.73 -7.16
N GLN A 104 -7.15 -19.33 -6.70
CA GLN A 104 -8.37 -19.41 -7.50
C GLN A 104 -8.35 -18.44 -8.68
N MET A 105 -7.82 -17.24 -8.49
CA MET A 105 -7.70 -16.24 -9.56
C MET A 105 -6.76 -16.72 -10.66
N LEU A 106 -5.60 -17.27 -10.30
CA LEU A 106 -4.66 -17.86 -11.26
C LEU A 106 -5.32 -18.99 -12.09
N LYS A 107 -6.12 -19.84 -11.46
CA LYS A 107 -6.85 -20.91 -12.18
C LYS A 107 -7.92 -20.40 -13.13
N LYS A 108 -8.50 -19.25 -12.83
CA LYS A 108 -9.61 -18.70 -13.62
C LYS A 108 -9.17 -17.84 -14.78
N PHE A 109 -8.04 -17.14 -14.66
CA PHE A 109 -7.60 -16.13 -15.60
C PHE A 109 -6.29 -16.49 -16.32
N ASN A 110 -5.69 -17.64 -16.06
CA ASN A 110 -4.70 -18.32 -16.87
C ASN A 110 -5.36 -19.51 -17.55
#